data_7eb75feb65c7b945a345c6dd46596964
#
_entry.id   7eb75feb65c7b945a345c6dd46596964
#
_cell.length_a   1.000
_cell.length_b   1.000
_cell.length_c   1.000
_cell.angle_alpha   90.00
_cell.angle_beta   90.00
_cell.angle_gamma   90.00
#
_symmetry.space_group_name_H-M   'P 1'
#
loop_
_entity.id
_entity.type
_entity.pdbx_description
1 polymer ?
#
loop_
_entity_poly.entity_id
_entity_poly.type
_entity_poly.pdbx_seq_one_letter_code
_entity_poly.pdbx_strand_id
1 'polypeptide(L)'
;MKKLAIVIPAYKVDFFETVLFSLAQQTCKDFTVYIGEDCSRDDFKSLIEQYSKQLDIVYRRFEVNFGGHDLVAQWNRCIQLTQNEPWLWLFSDDDIMGPRCVECFFNTIAIDNGAFDIYHFDVKIVDCENQIVRIPTVYPSVIDSETRRKASARLDSFVVEYIFLRDIYNCTGGFQHFDLAWGSDIATWVKIGADKGIKTISGDYVYWRKSKKNITPNMDNKMVLRKLTADIEFTHWINEFFHKSSVYRFTKYAFFRLVVHYSQAISKSQIRLLLDKAVGKNIISFNDAFIINWTYRFIQLAKRVKDILYF
;
A
#
# COMPACT_ATOMS: atom_id res chain seq x y z
N MET A 1 -14.66 -13.80 -21.96
CA MET A 1 -13.77 -13.83 -20.78
C MET A 1 -13.65 -12.39 -20.29
N LYS A 2 -13.79 -12.14 -19.00
CA LYS A 2 -13.62 -10.81 -18.41
C LYS A 2 -12.16 -10.36 -18.53
N LYS A 3 -11.95 -9.03 -18.63
CA LYS A 3 -10.60 -8.49 -18.88
C LYS A 3 -9.89 -8.03 -17.60
N LEU A 4 -10.63 -7.83 -16.50
CA LEU A 4 -10.11 -7.34 -15.24
C LEU A 4 -10.46 -8.30 -14.10
N ALA A 5 -9.47 -8.70 -13.30
CA ALA A 5 -9.64 -9.38 -12.03
C ALA A 5 -9.51 -8.35 -10.88
N ILE A 6 -10.58 -8.14 -10.13
CA ILE A 6 -10.54 -7.37 -8.88
C ILE A 6 -10.35 -8.36 -7.73
N VAL A 7 -9.21 -8.28 -7.04
CA VAL A 7 -8.78 -9.24 -6.04
C VAL A 7 -8.90 -8.61 -4.66
N ILE A 8 -9.65 -9.23 -3.77
CA ILE A 8 -9.93 -8.73 -2.42
C ILE A 8 -9.41 -9.74 -1.39
N PRO A 9 -8.25 -9.49 -0.77
CA PRO A 9 -7.85 -10.16 0.47
C PRO A 9 -8.78 -9.71 1.59
N ALA A 10 -9.67 -10.57 2.07
CA ALA A 10 -10.72 -10.23 3.00
C ALA A 10 -10.44 -10.81 4.40
N TYR A 11 -10.58 -9.97 5.43
CA TYR A 11 -10.41 -10.36 6.83
C TYR A 11 -11.38 -9.65 7.79
N LYS A 12 -11.77 -8.40 7.48
CA LYS A 12 -12.67 -7.57 8.29
C LYS A 12 -13.99 -7.37 7.55
N VAL A 13 -15.10 -7.66 8.21
CA VAL A 13 -16.44 -7.55 7.61
C VAL A 13 -17.06 -6.15 7.77
N ASP A 14 -16.52 -5.32 8.68
CA ASP A 14 -17.14 -4.05 9.13
C ASP A 14 -17.59 -3.13 7.96
N PHE A 15 -16.80 -3.08 6.86
CA PHE A 15 -17.09 -2.24 5.70
C PHE A 15 -17.29 -3.04 4.41
N PHE A 16 -17.25 -4.37 4.51
CA PHE A 16 -17.24 -5.24 3.34
C PHE A 16 -18.50 -5.12 2.48
N GLU A 17 -19.66 -4.88 3.10
CA GLU A 17 -20.89 -4.60 2.37
C GLU A 17 -20.77 -3.33 1.51
N THR A 18 -20.13 -2.27 2.04
CA THR A 18 -19.87 -1.03 1.28
C THR A 18 -18.95 -1.30 0.09
N VAL A 19 -17.95 -2.17 0.25
CA VAL A 19 -17.07 -2.59 -0.86
C VAL A 19 -17.89 -3.28 -1.94
N LEU A 20 -18.65 -4.33 -1.61
CA LEU A 20 -19.46 -5.08 -2.56
C LEU A 20 -20.50 -4.19 -3.24
N PHE A 21 -21.15 -3.30 -2.50
CA PHE A 21 -22.07 -2.32 -3.05
C PHE A 21 -21.38 -1.42 -4.09
N SER A 22 -20.18 -0.90 -3.79
CA SER A 22 -19.44 -0.02 -4.72
C SER A 22 -19.05 -0.75 -6.02
N LEU A 23 -18.72 -2.04 -5.93
CA LEU A 23 -18.47 -2.89 -7.09
C LEU A 23 -19.75 -3.19 -7.88
N ALA A 24 -20.88 -3.41 -7.17
CA ALA A 24 -22.17 -3.60 -7.80
C ALA A 24 -22.68 -2.35 -8.52
N GLN A 25 -22.23 -1.15 -8.15
CA GLN A 25 -22.59 0.11 -8.80
C GLN A 25 -21.71 0.48 -10.01
N GLN A 26 -20.68 -0.33 -10.35
CA GLN A 26 -19.84 -0.03 -11.51
C GLN A 26 -20.64 0.02 -12.81
N THR A 27 -20.44 1.08 -13.60
CA THR A 27 -21.09 1.26 -14.92
C THR A 27 -20.60 0.25 -15.96
N CYS A 28 -19.35 -0.19 -15.86
CA CYS A 28 -18.78 -1.26 -16.69
C CYS A 28 -18.62 -2.54 -15.85
N LYS A 29 -19.12 -3.67 -16.34
CA LYS A 29 -19.10 -4.99 -15.68
C LYS A 29 -18.10 -5.98 -16.29
N ASP A 30 -17.11 -5.51 -17.04
CA ASP A 30 -16.08 -6.39 -17.63
C ASP A 30 -15.00 -6.80 -16.64
N PHE A 31 -15.43 -7.27 -15.46
CA PHE A 31 -14.54 -7.75 -14.38
C PHE A 31 -15.15 -8.94 -13.63
N THR A 32 -14.27 -9.72 -13.00
CA THR A 32 -14.61 -10.76 -12.02
C THR A 32 -14.03 -10.37 -10.67
N VAL A 33 -14.76 -10.57 -9.58
CA VAL A 33 -14.33 -10.30 -8.21
C VAL A 33 -13.82 -11.59 -7.57
N TYR A 34 -12.58 -11.58 -7.15
CA TYR A 34 -11.93 -12.70 -6.46
C TYR A 34 -11.74 -12.38 -4.98
N ILE A 35 -12.45 -13.06 -4.11
CA ILE A 35 -12.43 -12.83 -2.68
C ILE A 35 -11.68 -13.98 -2.00
N GLY A 36 -10.53 -13.67 -1.41
CA GLY A 36 -9.75 -14.61 -0.60
C GLY A 36 -9.87 -14.29 0.87
N GLU A 37 -10.80 -14.95 1.58
CA GLU A 37 -11.00 -14.76 3.01
C GLU A 37 -9.89 -15.42 3.82
N ASP A 38 -9.23 -14.64 4.67
CA ASP A 38 -8.03 -15.00 5.41
C ASP A 38 -8.34 -15.62 6.78
N CYS A 39 -9.15 -16.69 6.80
CA CYS A 39 -9.56 -17.37 8.03
C CYS A 39 -10.17 -16.41 9.06
N SER A 40 -11.06 -15.52 8.62
CA SER A 40 -11.77 -14.60 9.50
C SER A 40 -12.73 -15.33 10.44
N ARG A 41 -13.10 -14.67 11.54
CA ARG A 41 -14.17 -15.12 12.43
C ARG A 41 -15.54 -14.59 12.01
N ASP A 42 -15.55 -13.64 11.08
CA ASP A 42 -16.74 -12.96 10.61
C ASP A 42 -17.45 -13.76 9.49
N ASP A 43 -18.74 -13.51 9.28
CA ASP A 43 -19.51 -14.14 8.20
C ASP A 43 -19.45 -13.28 6.92
N PHE A 44 -18.54 -13.65 6.03
CA PHE A 44 -18.46 -13.08 4.69
C PHE A 44 -19.46 -13.72 3.72
N LYS A 45 -19.81 -14.99 3.96
CA LYS A 45 -20.57 -15.80 3.01
C LYS A 45 -21.95 -15.24 2.74
N SER A 46 -22.66 -14.83 3.79
CA SER A 46 -24.02 -14.26 3.67
C SER A 46 -24.04 -12.99 2.81
N LEU A 47 -23.04 -12.10 2.98
CA LEU A 47 -22.91 -10.89 2.16
C LEU A 47 -22.56 -11.23 0.71
N ILE A 48 -21.66 -12.19 0.48
CA ILE A 48 -21.27 -12.61 -0.86
C ILE A 48 -22.48 -13.21 -1.61
N GLU A 49 -23.28 -14.05 -0.96
CA GLU A 49 -24.50 -14.63 -1.53
C GLU A 49 -25.52 -13.55 -1.92
N GLN A 50 -25.65 -12.50 -1.12
CA GLN A 50 -26.54 -11.35 -1.43
C GLN A 50 -26.13 -10.64 -2.72
N TYR A 51 -24.82 -10.47 -2.97
CA TYR A 51 -24.29 -9.75 -4.14
C TYR A 51 -24.02 -10.64 -5.35
N SER A 52 -24.07 -11.96 -5.23
CA SER A 52 -23.76 -12.92 -6.30
C SER A 52 -24.64 -12.81 -7.54
N LYS A 53 -25.85 -12.21 -7.42
CA LYS A 53 -26.74 -11.92 -8.55
C LYS A 53 -26.35 -10.68 -9.36
N GLN A 54 -25.53 -9.79 -8.78
CA GLN A 54 -25.12 -8.52 -9.36
C GLN A 54 -23.66 -8.51 -9.81
N LEU A 55 -22.84 -9.38 -9.20
CA LEU A 55 -21.41 -9.49 -9.41
C LEU A 55 -21.03 -10.92 -9.78
N ASP A 56 -20.08 -11.06 -10.68
CA ASP A 56 -19.39 -12.32 -10.95
C ASP A 56 -18.32 -12.51 -9.89
N ILE A 57 -18.58 -13.39 -8.89
CA ILE A 57 -17.75 -13.56 -7.70
C ILE A 57 -17.18 -14.98 -7.64
N VAL A 58 -15.86 -15.07 -7.47
CA VAL A 58 -15.14 -16.28 -7.08
C VAL A 58 -14.69 -16.11 -5.63
N TYR A 59 -15.25 -16.91 -4.73
CA TYR A 59 -14.96 -16.84 -3.30
C TYR A 59 -14.22 -18.06 -2.81
N ARG A 60 -13.19 -17.83 -1.99
CA ARG A 60 -12.48 -18.89 -1.27
C ARG A 60 -12.18 -18.45 0.16
N ARG A 61 -12.61 -19.25 1.13
CA ARG A 61 -12.13 -19.16 2.51
C ARG A 61 -10.86 -20.01 2.65
N PHE A 62 -9.79 -19.39 3.16
CA PHE A 62 -8.56 -20.11 3.48
C PHE A 62 -8.61 -20.66 4.91
N GLU A 63 -7.95 -21.78 5.17
CA GLU A 63 -7.95 -22.45 6.48
C GLU A 63 -7.00 -21.77 7.49
N VAL A 64 -5.98 -21.04 7.01
CA VAL A 64 -4.94 -20.42 7.82
C VAL A 64 -4.87 -18.93 7.54
N ASN A 65 -4.82 -18.11 8.61
CA ASN A 65 -4.59 -16.68 8.50
C ASN A 65 -3.12 -16.40 8.15
N PHE A 66 -2.89 -15.77 7.01
CA PHE A 66 -1.58 -15.30 6.57
C PHE A 66 -1.38 -13.80 6.82
N GLY A 67 -2.38 -12.97 6.60
CA GLY A 67 -2.25 -11.52 6.71
C GLY A 67 -1.81 -11.03 8.09
N GLY A 68 -2.06 -11.82 9.14
CA GLY A 68 -1.58 -11.53 10.50
C GLY A 68 -0.05 -11.60 10.66
N HIS A 69 0.65 -12.35 9.79
CA HIS A 69 2.11 -12.48 9.84
C HIS A 69 2.79 -12.14 8.52
N ASP A 70 2.20 -12.48 7.39
CA ASP A 70 2.74 -12.23 6.04
C ASP A 70 1.62 -11.77 5.11
N LEU A 71 1.38 -10.47 5.09
CA LEU A 71 0.33 -9.85 4.27
C LEU A 71 0.62 -9.98 2.77
N VAL A 72 1.89 -10.00 2.36
CA VAL A 72 2.27 -10.20 0.95
C VAL A 72 1.95 -11.62 0.50
N ALA A 73 2.17 -12.63 1.33
CA ALA A 73 1.75 -13.99 1.03
C ALA A 73 0.23 -14.11 0.89
N GLN A 74 -0.55 -13.38 1.72
CA GLN A 74 -2.00 -13.29 1.58
C GLN A 74 -2.40 -12.67 0.23
N TRP A 75 -1.78 -11.57 -0.18
CA TRP A 75 -2.04 -10.95 -1.48
C TRP A 75 -1.75 -11.91 -2.65
N ASN A 76 -0.58 -12.55 -2.61
CA ASN A 76 -0.16 -13.47 -3.67
C ASN A 76 -1.12 -14.67 -3.80
N ARG A 77 -1.55 -15.30 -2.70
CA ARG A 77 -2.49 -16.44 -2.79
C ARG A 77 -3.90 -16.03 -3.23
N CYS A 78 -4.32 -14.77 -2.95
CA CYS A 78 -5.56 -14.24 -3.49
C CYS A 78 -5.47 -14.02 -5.01
N ILE A 79 -4.34 -13.50 -5.52
CA ILE A 79 -4.08 -13.38 -6.96
C ILE A 79 -4.06 -14.75 -7.65
N GLN A 80 -3.57 -15.80 -6.99
CA GLN A 80 -3.59 -17.17 -7.51
C GLN A 80 -5.00 -17.75 -7.71
N LEU A 81 -6.04 -17.14 -7.13
CA LEU A 81 -7.43 -17.52 -7.41
C LEU A 81 -7.89 -17.07 -8.80
N THR A 82 -7.24 -16.04 -9.36
CA THR A 82 -7.63 -15.43 -10.62
C THR A 82 -7.33 -16.36 -11.80
N GLN A 83 -8.07 -16.20 -12.90
CA GLN A 83 -7.91 -17.04 -14.10
C GLN A 83 -6.92 -16.38 -15.07
N ASN A 84 -7.41 -15.95 -16.25
CA ASN A 84 -6.57 -15.43 -17.33
C ASN A 84 -6.88 -13.97 -17.67
N GLU A 85 -7.48 -13.22 -16.75
CA GLU A 85 -7.70 -11.79 -16.95
C GLU A 85 -6.34 -11.11 -17.13
N PRO A 86 -6.15 -10.31 -18.21
CA PRO A 86 -4.87 -9.64 -18.45
C PRO A 86 -4.55 -8.57 -17.42
N TRP A 87 -5.58 -7.99 -16.77
CA TRP A 87 -5.41 -6.92 -15.79
C TRP A 87 -5.78 -7.39 -14.39
N LEU A 88 -4.97 -6.98 -13.42
CA LEU A 88 -5.14 -7.25 -11.99
C LEU A 88 -5.32 -5.95 -11.24
N TRP A 89 -6.28 -5.92 -10.33
CA TRP A 89 -6.52 -4.83 -9.39
C TRP A 89 -6.60 -5.40 -7.98
N LEU A 90 -5.54 -5.23 -7.18
CA LEU A 90 -5.59 -5.59 -5.76
C LEU A 90 -6.36 -4.52 -5.01
N PHE A 91 -7.54 -4.88 -4.53
CA PHE A 91 -8.41 -4.01 -3.76
C PHE A 91 -8.41 -4.42 -2.27
N SER A 92 -9.24 -3.78 -1.43
CA SER A 92 -9.31 -4.08 0.01
C SER A 92 -10.73 -4.46 0.45
N ASP A 93 -10.86 -4.91 1.69
CA ASP A 93 -12.14 -5.25 2.33
C ASP A 93 -12.78 -4.05 3.06
N ASP A 94 -12.21 -2.84 2.93
CA ASP A 94 -12.70 -1.65 3.64
C ASP A 94 -12.73 -0.34 2.81
N ASP A 95 -12.27 -0.36 1.55
CA ASP A 95 -12.23 0.82 0.68
C ASP A 95 -13.45 0.89 -0.27
N ILE A 96 -13.59 2.00 -1.01
CA ILE A 96 -14.74 2.22 -1.91
C ILE A 96 -14.22 2.52 -3.33
N MET A 97 -14.83 1.87 -4.32
CA MET A 97 -14.56 2.16 -5.72
C MET A 97 -15.59 3.15 -6.27
N GLY A 98 -15.15 4.23 -6.88
CA GLY A 98 -16.06 5.16 -7.57
C GLY A 98 -16.82 4.46 -8.69
N PRO A 99 -18.08 4.85 -8.98
CA PRO A 99 -18.99 4.07 -9.82
C PRO A 99 -18.54 3.93 -11.29
N ARG A 100 -17.61 4.77 -11.75
CA ARG A 100 -17.09 4.74 -13.11
C ARG A 100 -15.65 4.27 -13.23
N CYS A 101 -15.05 3.81 -12.16
CA CYS A 101 -13.61 3.46 -12.17
C CYS A 101 -13.29 2.40 -13.23
N VAL A 102 -14.05 1.32 -13.34
CA VAL A 102 -13.79 0.29 -14.36
C VAL A 102 -14.00 0.83 -15.79
N GLU A 103 -15.01 1.65 -16.01
CA GLU A 103 -15.24 2.33 -17.29
C GLU A 103 -14.08 3.27 -17.65
N CYS A 104 -13.66 4.13 -16.70
CA CYS A 104 -12.55 5.08 -16.89
C CYS A 104 -11.24 4.35 -17.19
N PHE A 105 -10.98 3.22 -16.53
CA PHE A 105 -9.82 2.38 -16.80
C PHE A 105 -9.80 1.87 -18.23
N PHE A 106 -10.90 1.23 -18.70
CA PHE A 106 -10.94 0.70 -20.05
C PHE A 106 -10.92 1.78 -21.13
N ASN A 107 -11.54 2.93 -20.87
CA ASN A 107 -11.47 4.08 -21.78
C ASN A 107 -10.04 4.62 -21.88
N THR A 108 -9.30 4.68 -20.76
CA THR A 108 -7.91 5.13 -20.76
C THR A 108 -7.02 4.16 -21.55
N ILE A 109 -7.16 2.85 -21.36
CA ILE A 109 -6.41 1.84 -22.15
C ILE A 109 -6.74 1.94 -23.65
N ALA A 110 -8.00 2.18 -24.00
CA ALA A 110 -8.40 2.32 -25.41
C ALA A 110 -7.79 3.57 -26.05
N ILE A 111 -7.68 4.68 -25.32
CA ILE A 111 -7.09 5.94 -25.80
C ILE A 111 -5.57 5.80 -26.01
N ASP A 112 -4.85 5.15 -25.10
CA ASP A 112 -3.39 5.02 -25.17
C ASP A 112 -2.92 3.69 -25.78
N ASN A 113 -3.85 2.88 -26.33
CA ASN A 113 -3.60 1.57 -26.93
C ASN A 113 -2.85 0.60 -25.99
N GLY A 114 -3.07 0.70 -24.68
CA GLY A 114 -2.39 -0.13 -23.69
C GLY A 114 -0.90 0.13 -23.58
N ALA A 115 -0.48 1.39 -23.77
CA ALA A 115 0.94 1.77 -23.78
C ALA A 115 1.65 1.55 -22.44
N PHE A 116 0.92 1.43 -21.33
CA PHE A 116 1.47 1.30 -19.99
C PHE A 116 1.21 -0.08 -19.38
N ASP A 117 2.07 -0.51 -18.48
CA ASP A 117 1.94 -1.78 -17.76
C ASP A 117 1.25 -1.61 -16.40
N ILE A 118 1.11 -0.35 -15.94
CA ILE A 118 0.48 0.01 -14.69
C ILE A 118 -0.24 1.36 -14.81
N TYR A 119 -1.43 1.38 -14.25
CA TYR A 119 -2.33 2.53 -14.17
C TYR A 119 -2.69 2.79 -12.71
N HIS A 120 -3.04 4.03 -12.35
CA HIS A 120 -3.57 4.32 -11.02
C HIS A 120 -4.66 5.40 -11.06
N PHE A 121 -5.50 5.40 -10.05
CA PHE A 121 -6.45 6.48 -9.78
C PHE A 121 -5.89 7.45 -8.75
N ASP A 122 -6.31 8.70 -8.82
CA ASP A 122 -6.21 9.60 -7.67
C ASP A 122 -7.15 9.14 -6.56
N VAL A 123 -6.76 9.37 -5.30
CA VAL A 123 -7.46 8.87 -4.13
C VAL A 123 -8.13 10.00 -3.36
N LYS A 124 -9.30 9.73 -2.79
CA LYS A 124 -9.90 10.53 -1.72
C LYS A 124 -9.87 9.74 -0.41
N ILE A 125 -9.58 10.40 0.69
CA ILE A 125 -9.55 9.76 2.01
C ILE A 125 -10.88 9.97 2.69
N VAL A 126 -11.52 8.88 3.11
CA VAL A 126 -12.80 8.90 3.83
C VAL A 126 -12.64 8.36 5.26
N ASP A 127 -13.56 8.75 6.14
CA ASP A 127 -13.69 8.19 7.49
C ASP A 127 -14.61 6.97 7.55
N CYS A 128 -14.98 6.54 8.75
CA CYS A 128 -15.86 5.40 8.98
C CYS A 128 -17.32 5.65 8.52
N GLU A 129 -17.75 6.90 8.41
CA GLU A 129 -19.06 7.33 7.94
C GLU A 129 -19.09 7.65 6.44
N ASN A 130 -18.03 7.30 5.69
CA ASN A 130 -17.83 7.58 4.26
C ASN A 130 -17.72 9.09 3.92
N GLN A 131 -17.44 9.95 4.91
CA GLN A 131 -17.23 11.37 4.67
C GLN A 131 -15.80 11.64 4.20
N ILE A 132 -15.64 12.49 3.18
CA ILE A 132 -14.29 12.87 2.70
C ILE A 132 -13.62 13.74 3.76
N VAL A 133 -12.54 13.22 4.36
CA VAL A 133 -11.75 13.95 5.37
C VAL A 133 -10.49 14.59 4.79
N ARG A 134 -10.02 14.12 3.62
CA ARG A 134 -8.88 14.71 2.92
C ARG A 134 -8.86 14.31 1.44
N ILE A 135 -8.43 15.25 0.60
CA ILE A 135 -8.14 15.01 -0.81
C ILE A 135 -6.62 15.20 -0.98
N PRO A 136 -5.84 14.14 -1.24
CA PRO A 136 -4.42 14.23 -1.54
C PRO A 136 -4.13 15.06 -2.80
N THR A 137 -2.88 15.44 -2.99
CA THR A 137 -2.44 16.10 -4.22
C THR A 137 -2.55 15.11 -5.39
N VAL A 138 -3.19 15.52 -6.47
CA VAL A 138 -3.32 14.74 -7.70
C VAL A 138 -1.96 14.54 -8.38
N TYR A 139 -1.82 13.43 -9.07
CA TYR A 139 -0.62 13.12 -9.83
C TYR A 139 -0.71 13.64 -11.27
N PRO A 140 0.45 13.87 -11.95
CA PRO A 140 0.46 14.18 -13.37
C PRO A 140 -0.10 13.00 -14.19
N SER A 141 -0.49 13.24 -15.44
CA SER A 141 -1.10 12.21 -16.31
C SER A 141 -0.19 10.99 -16.56
N VAL A 142 1.13 11.19 -16.50
CA VAL A 142 2.15 10.13 -16.51
C VAL A 142 3.26 10.52 -15.56
N ILE A 143 3.75 9.56 -14.78
CA ILE A 143 4.87 9.75 -13.86
C ILE A 143 5.87 8.60 -14.01
N ASP A 144 7.16 8.89 -14.06
CA ASP A 144 8.20 7.86 -14.01
C ASP A 144 8.36 7.27 -12.60
N SER A 145 8.89 6.05 -12.51
CA SER A 145 9.00 5.31 -11.24
C SER A 145 9.87 6.02 -10.20
N GLU A 146 10.94 6.72 -10.61
CA GLU A 146 11.80 7.46 -9.67
C GLU A 146 11.06 8.65 -9.07
N THR A 147 10.38 9.44 -9.92
CA THR A 147 9.57 10.58 -9.49
C THR A 147 8.41 10.10 -8.62
N ARG A 148 7.74 9.00 -9.00
CA ARG A 148 6.67 8.38 -8.19
C ARG A 148 7.17 7.97 -6.81
N ARG A 149 8.35 7.32 -6.73
CA ARG A 149 8.94 6.94 -5.44
C ARG A 149 9.23 8.15 -4.56
N LYS A 150 9.75 9.24 -5.14
CA LYS A 150 9.99 10.49 -4.40
C LYS A 150 8.69 11.16 -3.97
N ALA A 151 7.67 11.12 -4.81
CA ALA A 151 6.36 11.67 -4.52
C ALA A 151 5.64 10.89 -3.40
N SER A 152 5.69 9.56 -3.40
CA SER A 152 5.02 8.69 -2.41
C SER A 152 5.44 8.94 -0.96
N ALA A 153 6.58 9.58 -0.71
CA ALA A 153 6.98 10.02 0.64
C ALA A 153 6.38 11.37 1.08
N ARG A 154 5.79 12.10 0.14
CA ARG A 154 5.12 13.40 0.39
C ARG A 154 3.63 13.34 0.16
N LEU A 155 3.22 12.45 -0.74
CA LEU A 155 1.84 12.23 -1.14
C LEU A 155 1.42 10.85 -0.65
N ASP A 156 0.18 10.70 -0.29
CA ASP A 156 -0.35 9.40 0.08
C ASP A 156 -0.35 8.46 -1.13
N SER A 157 -0.02 7.21 -0.89
CA SER A 157 -0.07 6.14 -1.87
C SER A 157 -0.61 4.90 -1.19
N PHE A 158 -1.60 4.26 -1.82
CA PHE A 158 -2.31 3.12 -1.27
C PHE A 158 -2.34 1.99 -2.30
N VAL A 159 -2.32 0.76 -1.83
CA VAL A 159 -2.30 -0.42 -2.71
C VAL A 159 -3.52 -0.46 -3.64
N VAL A 160 -4.65 0.04 -3.19
CA VAL A 160 -5.95 -0.06 -3.87
C VAL A 160 -6.13 0.87 -5.08
N GLU A 161 -5.20 1.79 -5.31
CA GLU A 161 -5.32 2.73 -6.42
C GLU A 161 -4.73 2.20 -7.74
N TYR A 162 -4.05 1.03 -7.73
CA TYR A 162 -3.28 0.54 -8.88
C TYR A 162 -3.93 -0.64 -9.59
N ILE A 163 -3.90 -0.57 -10.92
CA ILE A 163 -4.27 -1.65 -11.84
C ILE A 163 -3.05 -1.96 -12.69
N PHE A 164 -2.67 -3.21 -12.79
CA PHE A 164 -1.43 -3.61 -13.43
C PHE A 164 -1.59 -4.85 -14.32
N LEU A 165 -0.73 -4.93 -15.34
CA LEU A 165 -0.72 -6.02 -16.30
C LEU A 165 -0.19 -7.31 -15.65
N ARG A 166 -0.93 -8.41 -15.79
CA ARG A 166 -0.57 -9.73 -15.25
C ARG A 166 0.79 -10.22 -15.72
N ASP A 167 1.08 -10.07 -17.00
CA ASP A 167 2.32 -10.58 -17.58
C ASP A 167 3.54 -9.89 -16.97
N ILE A 168 3.49 -8.56 -16.81
CA ILE A 168 4.58 -7.80 -16.17
C ILE A 168 4.69 -8.12 -14.69
N TYR A 169 3.55 -8.26 -13.99
CA TYR A 169 3.55 -8.72 -12.59
C TYR A 169 4.25 -10.07 -12.43
N ASN A 170 3.97 -11.03 -13.31
CA ASN A 170 4.60 -12.34 -13.30
C ASN A 170 6.10 -12.25 -13.65
N CYS A 171 6.45 -11.53 -14.73
CA CYS A 171 7.84 -11.34 -15.16
C CYS A 171 8.71 -10.65 -14.11
N THR A 172 8.15 -9.73 -13.32
CA THR A 172 8.87 -9.04 -12.25
C THR A 172 8.89 -9.80 -10.93
N GLY A 173 8.33 -11.02 -10.87
CA GLY A 173 8.34 -11.89 -9.70
C GLY A 173 7.28 -11.57 -8.65
N GLY A 174 6.17 -10.95 -9.05
CA GLY A 174 5.05 -10.64 -8.16
C GLY A 174 5.33 -9.48 -7.20
N PHE A 175 4.59 -9.43 -6.10
CA PHE A 175 4.80 -8.40 -5.07
C PHE A 175 6.18 -8.52 -4.43
N GLN A 176 6.88 -7.38 -4.30
CA GLN A 176 8.11 -7.32 -3.52
C GLN A 176 7.79 -7.56 -2.04
N HIS A 177 8.49 -8.53 -1.44
CA HIS A 177 8.23 -8.92 -0.06
C HIS A 177 9.03 -8.08 0.93
N PHE A 178 8.31 -7.45 1.88
CA PHE A 178 8.86 -6.89 3.11
C PHE A 178 7.92 -7.20 4.27
N ASP A 179 8.44 -7.25 5.49
CA ASP A 179 7.63 -7.49 6.69
C ASP A 179 6.49 -6.46 6.81
N LEU A 180 5.31 -6.88 7.26
CA LEU A 180 4.08 -6.07 7.32
C LEU A 180 3.60 -5.52 5.97
N ALA A 181 4.10 -6.01 4.85
CA ALA A 181 3.97 -5.40 3.53
C ALA A 181 4.43 -3.91 3.49
N TRP A 182 5.26 -3.49 4.42
CA TRP A 182 5.71 -2.10 4.56
C TRP A 182 6.58 -1.68 3.40
N GLY A 183 6.00 -0.90 2.47
CA GLY A 183 6.63 -0.49 1.22
C GLY A 183 6.64 -1.56 0.11
N SER A 184 6.00 -2.72 0.33
CA SER A 184 5.90 -3.79 -0.66
C SER A 184 5.14 -3.36 -1.91
N ASP A 185 4.06 -2.63 -1.74
CA ASP A 185 3.27 -2.00 -2.79
C ASP A 185 4.12 -1.00 -3.60
N ILE A 186 4.75 -0.04 -2.94
CA ILE A 186 5.59 0.98 -3.60
C ILE A 186 6.73 0.34 -4.40
N ALA A 187 7.44 -0.64 -3.83
CA ALA A 187 8.51 -1.35 -4.52
C ALA A 187 7.99 -2.11 -5.75
N THR A 188 6.81 -2.70 -5.64
CA THR A 188 6.17 -3.41 -6.75
C THR A 188 5.79 -2.45 -7.88
N TRP A 189 5.19 -1.31 -7.54
CA TRP A 189 4.83 -0.29 -8.53
C TRP A 189 6.06 0.32 -9.22
N VAL A 190 7.15 0.49 -8.47
CA VAL A 190 8.45 0.91 -9.02
C VAL A 190 8.98 -0.12 -10.02
N LYS A 191 8.92 -1.43 -9.70
CA LYS A 191 9.34 -2.49 -10.64
C LYS A 191 8.50 -2.48 -11.92
N ILE A 192 7.19 -2.54 -11.78
CA ILE A 192 6.26 -2.64 -12.92
C ILE A 192 6.32 -1.40 -13.81
N GLY A 193 6.40 -0.20 -13.20
CA GLY A 193 6.45 1.05 -13.94
C GLY A 193 7.86 1.49 -14.38
N ALA A 194 8.89 0.64 -14.22
CA ALA A 194 10.29 1.02 -14.44
C ALA A 194 10.59 1.46 -15.88
N ASP A 195 10.00 0.79 -16.85
CA ASP A 195 10.25 1.01 -18.29
C ASP A 195 9.35 2.11 -18.87
N LYS A 196 8.03 1.99 -18.67
CA LYS A 196 7.02 2.82 -19.31
C LYS A 196 6.45 3.94 -18.44
N GLY A 197 6.77 3.93 -17.15
CA GLY A 197 6.14 4.82 -16.17
C GLY A 197 4.76 4.29 -15.70
N ILE A 198 4.05 5.16 -14.97
CA ILE A 198 2.73 4.89 -14.38
C ILE A 198 1.75 5.91 -14.92
N LYS A 199 0.62 5.44 -15.48
CA LYS A 199 -0.42 6.28 -16.07
C LYS A 199 -1.50 6.61 -15.06
N THR A 200 -1.85 7.89 -14.93
CA THR A 200 -2.99 8.34 -14.12
C THR A 200 -4.28 8.22 -14.93
N ILE A 201 -5.30 7.60 -14.33
CA ILE A 201 -6.66 7.50 -14.85
C ILE A 201 -7.47 8.67 -14.30
N SER A 202 -8.13 9.41 -15.18
CA SER A 202 -9.02 10.51 -14.82
C SER A 202 -10.49 10.12 -14.95
N GLY A 203 -11.38 10.87 -14.30
CA GLY A 203 -12.83 10.75 -14.45
C GLY A 203 -13.57 10.13 -13.27
N ASP A 204 -12.84 9.46 -12.37
CA ASP A 204 -13.35 8.98 -11.08
C ASP A 204 -12.22 8.80 -10.07
N TYR A 205 -12.54 8.33 -8.85
CA TYR A 205 -11.62 8.21 -7.72
C TYR A 205 -11.79 6.88 -7.02
N VAL A 206 -10.70 6.40 -6.40
CA VAL A 206 -10.75 5.39 -5.34
C VAL A 206 -10.84 6.12 -3.99
N TYR A 207 -11.64 5.60 -3.06
CA TYR A 207 -11.79 6.19 -1.74
C TYR A 207 -11.14 5.25 -0.71
N TRP A 208 -10.01 5.69 -0.17
CA TRP A 208 -9.31 4.95 0.87
C TRP A 208 -9.86 5.29 2.24
N ARG A 209 -10.16 4.25 3.04
CA ARG A 209 -10.74 4.41 4.37
C ARG A 209 -9.67 4.53 5.45
N LYS A 210 -9.71 5.64 6.16
CA LYS A 210 -8.90 5.85 7.36
C LYS A 210 -9.63 5.25 8.56
N SER A 211 -9.13 4.13 9.09
CA SER A 211 -9.67 3.48 10.27
C SER A 211 -8.58 3.25 11.33
N LYS A 212 -9.01 3.02 12.60
CA LYS A 212 -8.10 2.66 13.69
C LYS A 212 -7.53 1.23 13.55
N LYS A 213 -8.12 0.41 12.68
CA LYS A 213 -7.71 -0.98 12.42
C LYS A 213 -6.58 -1.09 11.39
N ASN A 214 -6.14 0.03 10.78
CA ASN A 214 -5.04 0.04 9.83
C ASN A 214 -3.69 -0.16 10.53
N ILE A 215 -2.72 -0.77 9.83
CA ILE A 215 -1.36 -1.03 10.36
C ILE A 215 -0.62 0.30 10.63
N THR A 216 -0.75 1.27 9.73
CA THR A 216 0.00 2.53 9.76
C THR A 216 -0.13 3.31 11.07
N PRO A 217 -1.31 3.52 11.68
CA PRO A 217 -1.44 4.29 12.92
C PRO A 217 -1.04 3.53 14.18
N ASN A 218 -0.75 2.23 14.11
CA ASN A 218 -0.38 1.45 15.30
C ASN A 218 1.00 1.87 15.84
N MET A 219 1.04 2.37 17.08
CA MET A 219 2.22 2.89 17.79
C MET A 219 2.76 1.92 18.86
N ASP A 220 2.29 0.67 18.90
CA ASP A 220 2.85 -0.34 19.79
C ASP A 220 4.35 -0.54 19.52
N ASN A 221 5.15 -0.67 20.57
CA ASN A 221 6.61 -0.75 20.47
C ASN A 221 7.07 -1.87 19.54
N LYS A 222 6.49 -3.07 19.68
CA LYS A 222 6.84 -4.24 18.87
C LYS A 222 6.48 -4.00 17.40
N MET A 223 5.31 -3.40 17.13
CA MET A 223 4.87 -3.05 15.79
C MET A 223 5.77 -1.97 15.17
N VAL A 224 6.13 -0.94 15.92
CA VAL A 224 7.02 0.13 15.45
C VAL A 224 8.41 -0.42 15.10
N LEU A 225 8.96 -1.33 15.90
CA LEU A 225 10.23 -1.99 15.57
C LEU A 225 10.17 -2.79 14.28
N ARG A 226 9.07 -3.51 14.05
CA ARG A 226 8.86 -4.22 12.78
C ARG A 226 8.78 -3.25 11.60
N LYS A 227 8.02 -2.15 11.71
CA LYS A 227 7.93 -1.12 10.68
C LYS A 227 9.29 -0.52 10.33
N LEU A 228 10.06 -0.09 11.32
CA LEU A 228 11.38 0.52 11.12
C LEU A 228 12.39 -0.49 10.54
N THR A 229 12.30 -1.74 10.95
CA THR A 229 13.14 -2.82 10.39
C THR A 229 12.76 -3.09 8.92
N ALA A 230 11.48 -3.16 8.61
CA ALA A 230 11.00 -3.33 7.24
C ALA A 230 11.35 -2.13 6.35
N ASP A 231 11.29 -0.89 6.89
CA ASP A 231 11.69 0.32 6.17
C ASP A 231 13.18 0.34 5.80
N ILE A 232 14.04 -0.22 6.65
CA ILE A 232 15.47 -0.40 6.35
C ILE A 232 15.65 -1.35 5.15
N GLU A 233 14.94 -2.48 5.11
CA GLU A 233 15.02 -3.42 3.99
C GLU A 233 14.44 -2.82 2.70
N PHE A 234 13.29 -2.16 2.80
CA PHE A 234 12.67 -1.44 1.70
C PHE A 234 13.58 -0.33 1.14
N THR A 235 14.16 0.49 2.02
CA THR A 235 15.06 1.59 1.63
C THR A 235 16.33 1.07 0.97
N HIS A 236 16.92 0.00 1.50
CA HIS A 236 18.06 -0.66 0.89
C HIS A 236 17.72 -1.15 -0.52
N TRP A 237 16.59 -1.87 -0.66
CA TRP A 237 16.12 -2.36 -1.97
C TRP A 237 15.90 -1.23 -2.98
N ILE A 238 15.28 -0.13 -2.59
CA ILE A 238 15.06 1.06 -3.44
C ILE A 238 16.40 1.66 -3.90
N ASN A 239 17.37 1.76 -2.99
CA ASN A 239 18.69 2.29 -3.31
C ASN A 239 19.41 1.40 -4.33
N GLU A 240 19.38 0.08 -4.14
CA GLU A 240 19.97 -0.88 -5.07
C GLU A 240 19.25 -0.90 -6.43
N PHE A 241 17.92 -0.71 -6.42
CA PHE A 241 17.14 -0.68 -7.66
C PHE A 241 17.50 0.51 -8.57
N PHE A 242 17.62 1.71 -8.00
CA PHE A 242 17.86 2.91 -8.78
C PHE A 242 19.35 3.24 -9.00
N HIS A 243 20.22 2.89 -8.07
CA HIS A 243 21.66 3.25 -8.07
C HIS A 243 21.96 4.73 -8.34
N LYS A 244 21.12 5.66 -7.84
CA LYS A 244 21.23 7.09 -8.10
C LYS A 244 21.45 7.90 -6.82
N SER A 245 22.42 8.81 -6.83
CA SER A 245 22.72 9.67 -5.67
C SER A 245 21.54 10.53 -5.20
N SER A 246 20.66 10.95 -6.12
CA SER A 246 19.45 11.69 -5.79
C SER A 246 18.45 10.85 -4.98
N VAL A 247 18.36 9.54 -5.28
CA VAL A 247 17.52 8.59 -4.56
C VAL A 247 18.10 8.32 -3.16
N TYR A 248 19.41 8.07 -3.05
CA TYR A 248 20.09 7.89 -1.75
C TYR A 248 19.87 9.06 -0.80
N ARG A 249 20.02 10.30 -1.30
CA ARG A 249 19.76 11.49 -0.49
C ARG A 249 18.32 11.55 0.00
N PHE A 250 17.36 11.25 -0.87
CA PHE A 250 15.95 11.27 -0.56
C PHE A 250 15.58 10.19 0.47
N THR A 251 16.01 8.94 0.26
CA THR A 251 15.67 7.80 1.15
C THR A 251 16.28 7.97 2.54
N LYS A 252 17.50 8.50 2.63
CA LYS A 252 18.13 8.87 3.90
C LYS A 252 17.28 9.86 4.68
N TYR A 253 16.78 10.90 4.04
CA TYR A 253 15.93 11.90 4.68
C TYR A 253 14.56 11.31 5.09
N ALA A 254 13.98 10.46 4.25
CA ALA A 254 12.72 9.77 4.57
C ALA A 254 12.88 8.86 5.80
N PHE A 255 13.95 8.07 5.86
CA PHE A 255 14.29 7.24 7.01
C PHE A 255 14.47 8.08 8.29
N PHE A 256 15.22 9.19 8.23
CA PHE A 256 15.37 10.09 9.39
C PHE A 256 14.01 10.59 9.91
N ARG A 257 13.13 11.06 9.03
CA ARG A 257 11.78 11.51 9.41
C ARG A 257 10.98 10.39 10.08
N LEU A 258 11.06 9.17 9.57
CA LEU A 258 10.34 8.03 10.12
C LEU A 258 10.85 7.68 11.53
N VAL A 259 12.17 7.68 11.76
CA VAL A 259 12.77 7.48 13.08
C VAL A 259 12.30 8.55 14.06
N VAL A 260 12.28 9.83 13.64
CA VAL A 260 11.80 10.94 14.49
C VAL A 260 10.31 10.75 14.82
N HIS A 261 9.48 10.39 13.82
CA HIS A 261 8.05 10.15 14.02
C HIS A 261 7.78 9.06 15.07
N TYR A 262 8.52 7.97 15.02
CA TYR A 262 8.37 6.84 15.94
C TYR A 262 9.23 6.93 17.21
N SER A 263 9.98 8.02 17.41
CA SER A 263 10.94 8.17 18.50
C SER A 263 10.38 7.95 19.91
N GLN A 264 9.08 8.21 20.10
CA GLN A 264 8.42 8.02 21.40
C GLN A 264 8.05 6.56 21.69
N ALA A 265 7.96 5.72 20.68
CA ALA A 265 7.54 4.33 20.79
C ALA A 265 8.71 3.35 20.94
N ILE A 266 9.96 3.80 20.82
CA ILE A 266 11.16 2.95 20.85
C ILE A 266 12.14 3.39 21.95
N SER A 267 12.92 2.43 22.50
CA SER A 267 13.93 2.68 23.51
C SER A 267 15.27 3.12 22.90
N LYS A 268 16.15 3.65 23.75
CA LYS A 268 17.51 4.05 23.36
C LYS A 268 18.35 2.89 22.81
N SER A 269 18.22 1.68 23.35
CA SER A 269 18.90 0.49 22.85
C SER A 269 18.37 0.06 21.49
N GLN A 270 17.05 0.13 21.30
CA GLN A 270 16.41 -0.20 20.05
C GLN A 270 16.77 0.77 18.91
N ILE A 271 16.78 2.09 19.18
CA ILE A 271 17.23 3.06 18.17
C ILE A 271 18.68 2.82 17.75
N ARG A 272 19.58 2.51 18.69
CA ARG A 272 20.97 2.21 18.36
C ARG A 272 21.08 0.99 17.44
N LEU A 273 20.37 -0.10 17.76
CA LEU A 273 20.36 -1.30 16.93
C LEU A 273 19.85 -1.03 15.50
N LEU A 274 18.79 -0.23 15.38
CA LEU A 274 18.24 0.17 14.06
C LEU A 274 19.25 1.03 13.27
N LEU A 275 19.94 1.97 13.92
CA LEU A 275 20.93 2.80 13.26
C LEU A 275 22.16 1.97 12.82
N ASP A 276 22.64 1.04 13.65
CA ASP A 276 23.74 0.13 13.29
C ASP A 276 23.34 -0.73 12.06
N LYS A 277 22.09 -1.23 12.01
CA LYS A 277 21.55 -1.96 10.85
C LYS A 277 21.48 -1.07 9.61
N ALA A 278 21.01 0.18 9.74
CA ALA A 278 20.89 1.12 8.61
C ALA A 278 22.27 1.53 8.05
N VAL A 279 23.30 1.65 8.91
CA VAL A 279 24.69 1.85 8.47
C VAL A 279 25.21 0.62 7.74
N GLY A 280 25.00 -0.58 8.29
CA GLY A 280 25.40 -1.85 7.64
C GLY A 280 24.76 -2.09 6.27
N LYS A 281 23.57 -1.51 6.02
CA LYS A 281 22.87 -1.52 4.73
C LYS A 281 23.20 -0.32 3.83
N ASN A 282 24.16 0.52 4.18
CA ASN A 282 24.56 1.73 3.45
C ASN A 282 23.41 2.74 3.20
N ILE A 283 22.39 2.76 4.06
CA ILE A 283 21.29 3.73 3.98
C ILE A 283 21.74 5.09 4.52
N ILE A 284 22.49 5.07 5.60
CA ILE A 284 23.04 6.24 6.29
C ILE A 284 24.54 6.02 6.57
N SER A 285 25.29 7.12 6.65
CA SER A 285 26.67 7.06 7.09
C SER A 285 26.75 6.95 8.63
N PHE A 286 27.94 6.62 9.13
CA PHE A 286 28.20 6.63 10.57
C PHE A 286 27.95 8.01 11.19
N ASN A 287 28.32 9.09 10.49
CA ASN A 287 28.05 10.46 10.93
C ASN A 287 26.56 10.76 10.99
N ASP A 288 25.79 10.30 10.00
CA ASP A 288 24.33 10.43 10.01
C ASP A 288 23.70 9.70 11.20
N ALA A 289 24.15 8.48 11.49
CA ALA A 289 23.69 7.70 12.64
C ALA A 289 23.98 8.41 13.97
N PHE A 290 25.14 9.04 14.10
CA PHE A 290 25.49 9.86 15.26
C PHE A 290 24.53 11.05 15.43
N ILE A 291 24.26 11.80 14.35
CA ILE A 291 23.33 12.94 14.35
C ILE A 291 21.91 12.49 14.71
N ILE A 292 21.41 11.40 14.12
CA ILE A 292 20.07 10.85 14.41
C ILE A 292 19.96 10.44 15.88
N ASN A 293 20.97 9.74 16.41
CA ASN A 293 21.00 9.31 17.81
C ASN A 293 21.03 10.50 18.78
N TRP A 294 21.75 11.57 18.43
CA TRP A 294 21.79 12.79 19.23
C TRP A 294 20.44 13.53 19.19
N THR A 295 19.83 13.68 18.01
CA THR A 295 18.50 14.27 17.84
C THR A 295 17.45 13.47 18.64
N TYR A 296 17.48 12.15 18.57
CA TYR A 296 16.61 11.29 19.37
C TYR A 296 16.74 11.59 20.88
N ARG A 297 17.97 11.70 21.41
CA ARG A 297 18.20 12.01 22.83
C ARG A 297 17.64 13.38 23.20
N PHE A 298 17.79 14.36 22.33
CA PHE A 298 17.25 15.71 22.55
C PHE A 298 15.71 15.71 22.61
N ILE A 299 15.05 14.98 21.70
CA ILE A 299 13.58 14.82 21.70
C ILE A 299 13.11 14.16 23.00
N GLN A 300 13.79 13.10 23.46
CA GLN A 300 13.45 12.42 24.71
C GLN A 300 13.65 13.31 25.93
N LEU A 301 14.69 14.14 25.94
CA LEU A 301 14.92 15.11 27.02
C LEU A 301 13.85 16.20 27.05
N ALA A 302 13.55 16.78 25.90
CA ALA A 302 12.52 17.81 25.78
C ALA A 302 11.14 17.31 26.26
N LYS A 303 10.80 16.05 25.97
CA LYS A 303 9.58 15.40 26.47
C LYS A 303 9.59 15.32 28.01
N ARG A 304 10.66 14.83 28.62
CA ARG A 304 10.78 14.73 30.09
C ARG A 304 10.63 16.08 30.77
N VAL A 305 11.22 17.13 30.20
CA VAL A 305 11.07 18.50 30.72
C VAL A 305 9.62 18.97 30.65
N LYS A 306 8.95 18.69 29.52
CA LYS A 306 7.52 19.01 29.36
C LYS A 306 6.66 18.27 30.40
N ASP A 307 6.90 16.96 30.59
CA ASP A 307 6.16 16.14 31.56
C ASP A 307 6.37 16.64 33.01
N ILE A 308 7.52 17.25 33.32
CA ILE A 308 7.81 17.86 34.65
C ILE A 308 7.14 19.21 34.82
N LEU A 309 7.04 20.03 33.76
CA LEU A 309 6.47 21.38 33.83
C LEU A 309 4.95 21.44 33.82
N TYR A 310 4.29 20.36 33.43
CA TYR A 310 2.80 20.27 33.37
C TYR A 310 2.21 19.32 34.44
N PHE A 311 3.02 18.89 35.41
CA PHE A 311 2.61 18.37 36.71
C PHE A 311 2.82 19.44 37.78
#